data_ef12b94492f2059cbedeecc71c78c0ff
#
_entry.id   ef12b94492f2059cbedeecc71c78c0ff
#
_cell.length_a   1.000
_cell.length_b   1.000
_cell.length_c   1.000
_cell.angle_alpha   90.00
_cell.angle_beta   90.00
_cell.angle_gamma   90.00
#
_symmetry.space_group_name_H-M   'P 1'
#
loop_
_entity.id
_entity.type
_entity.pdbx_description
1 polymer ?
#
loop_
_entity_poly.entity_id
_entity_poly.type
_entity_poly.pdbx_seq_one_letter_code
_entity_poly.pdbx_strand_id
1 'polypeptide(L)'
;MSRNIFITGGMGGIGQACVQKFVQQGDKVTFTFATEKANQAEAEKLAKSIGPTATALAIDMGNPDSIRAALEKSVEVMGSIDTLVNAAAVGSATVNSYATDKDLQDLKMMEINAFGALKISEAFIELNKNSTVVKKLINFSSVGGGFQAFPNFRLSDGMSKAAVSFLTRQLAAENVHSNIDVFAIAPGATNTGMFQASTLNKMSEKEKGEFILNLPKARLIEPEEIADLVIFLAAKASTYLHGAVIDASMGLGSRPGLISEM
;
A
#
# COMPACT_ATOMS: atom_id res chain seq x y z
N MET A 1 15.85 18.98 1.24
CA MET A 1 16.23 18.41 -0.07
C MET A 1 15.06 17.61 -0.58
N SER A 2 14.77 17.69 -1.87
CA SER A 2 13.74 16.89 -2.54
C SER A 2 14.13 15.41 -2.49
N ARG A 3 13.19 14.53 -2.16
CA ARG A 3 13.37 13.07 -2.15
C ARG A 3 12.85 12.48 -3.46
N ASN A 4 13.33 11.30 -3.80
CA ASN A 4 12.88 10.51 -4.94
C ASN A 4 12.02 9.35 -4.44
N ILE A 5 10.72 9.40 -4.72
CA ILE A 5 9.72 8.48 -4.16
C ILE A 5 9.18 7.57 -5.25
N PHE A 6 9.18 6.28 -5.00
CA PHE A 6 8.52 5.29 -5.87
C PHE A 6 7.28 4.73 -5.16
N ILE A 7 6.12 4.81 -5.80
CA ILE A 7 4.84 4.38 -5.20
C ILE A 7 4.17 3.37 -6.11
N THR A 8 3.96 2.14 -5.65
CA THR A 8 3.11 1.21 -6.38
C THR A 8 1.64 1.47 -6.10
N GLY A 9 0.78 1.24 -7.09
CA GLY A 9 -0.66 1.47 -6.92
C GLY A 9 -1.05 2.94 -6.75
N GLY A 10 -0.31 3.87 -7.35
CA GLY A 10 -0.51 5.31 -7.19
C GLY A 10 -1.81 5.88 -7.78
N MET A 11 -2.60 5.08 -8.50
CA MET A 11 -3.96 5.43 -8.92
C MET A 11 -5.04 4.99 -7.93
N GLY A 12 -4.71 4.18 -6.92
CA GLY A 12 -5.62 3.78 -5.85
C GLY A 12 -5.80 4.87 -4.81
N GLY A 13 -6.85 4.81 -3.98
CA GLY A 13 -7.18 5.88 -3.03
C GLY A 13 -6.00 6.30 -2.13
N ILE A 14 -5.42 5.36 -1.37
CA ILE A 14 -4.26 5.65 -0.50
C ILE A 14 -3.03 6.03 -1.32
N GLY A 15 -2.73 5.27 -2.40
CA GLY A 15 -1.58 5.54 -3.25
C GLY A 15 -1.63 6.93 -3.87
N GLN A 16 -2.78 7.35 -4.38
CA GLN A 16 -2.98 8.68 -4.97
C GLN A 16 -2.80 9.80 -3.92
N ALA A 17 -3.34 9.62 -2.72
CA ALA A 17 -3.15 10.58 -1.63
C ALA A 17 -1.65 10.71 -1.25
N CYS A 18 -0.91 9.60 -1.24
CA CYS A 18 0.54 9.62 -1.05
C CYS A 18 1.25 10.40 -2.17
N VAL A 19 0.93 10.13 -3.46
CA VAL A 19 1.53 10.84 -4.60
C VAL A 19 1.32 12.34 -4.45
N GLN A 20 0.08 12.76 -4.18
CA GLN A 20 -0.27 14.18 -4.02
C GLN A 20 0.52 14.84 -2.89
N LYS A 21 0.58 14.21 -1.70
CA LYS A 21 1.29 14.78 -0.56
C LYS A 21 2.79 14.89 -0.78
N PHE A 22 3.44 13.89 -1.37
CA PHE A 22 4.86 13.97 -1.69
C PHE A 22 5.17 15.06 -2.71
N VAL A 23 4.37 15.18 -3.77
CA VAL A 23 4.53 16.25 -4.77
C VAL A 23 4.32 17.63 -4.13
N GLN A 24 3.33 17.80 -3.25
CA GLN A 24 3.11 19.05 -2.51
C GLN A 24 4.30 19.43 -1.61
N GLN A 25 5.08 18.45 -1.14
CA GLN A 25 6.31 18.68 -0.39
C GLN A 25 7.54 18.98 -1.27
N GLY A 26 7.37 18.99 -2.60
CA GLY A 26 8.44 19.23 -3.56
C GLY A 26 9.29 18.00 -3.88
N ASP A 27 8.83 16.82 -3.54
CA ASP A 27 9.48 15.55 -3.87
C ASP A 27 9.25 15.17 -5.33
N LYS A 28 10.15 14.39 -5.92
CA LYS A 28 9.94 13.73 -7.22
C LYS A 28 9.27 12.38 -6.97
N VAL A 29 8.19 12.11 -7.68
CA VAL A 29 7.40 10.91 -7.48
C VAL A 29 7.23 10.15 -8.78
N THR A 30 7.70 8.91 -8.81
CA THR A 30 7.25 7.94 -9.80
C THR A 30 6.18 7.06 -9.17
N PHE A 31 5.02 6.99 -9.76
CA PHE A 31 3.95 6.11 -9.29
C PHE A 31 3.53 5.12 -10.36
N THR A 32 3.02 3.96 -9.94
CA THR A 32 2.67 2.92 -10.91
C THR A 32 1.18 2.66 -10.99
N PHE A 33 0.78 2.15 -12.14
CA PHE A 33 -0.55 1.63 -12.44
C PHE A 33 -0.43 0.21 -13.04
N ALA A 34 -1.47 -0.62 -12.85
CA ALA A 34 -1.49 -1.98 -13.37
C ALA A 34 -1.62 -1.96 -14.91
N THR A 35 -0.72 -2.68 -15.60
CA THR A 35 -0.70 -2.79 -17.07
C THR A 35 -2.02 -3.27 -17.66
N GLU A 36 -2.73 -4.13 -16.93
CA GLU A 36 -3.94 -4.81 -17.42
C GLU A 36 -5.23 -3.98 -17.28
N LYS A 37 -5.21 -2.90 -16.49
CA LYS A 37 -6.46 -2.25 -16.05
C LYS A 37 -6.52 -0.76 -16.20
N ALA A 38 -5.41 -0.08 -16.13
CA ALA A 38 -5.40 1.36 -16.21
C ALA A 38 -5.06 1.78 -17.63
N ASN A 39 -5.87 2.66 -18.13
CA ASN A 39 -5.56 3.40 -19.34
C ASN A 39 -4.33 4.26 -19.05
N GLN A 40 -3.25 4.06 -19.79
CA GLN A 40 -2.04 4.88 -19.69
C GLN A 40 -2.37 6.38 -19.79
N ALA A 41 -3.32 6.76 -20.64
CA ALA A 41 -3.78 8.13 -20.78
C ALA A 41 -4.40 8.69 -19.49
N GLU A 42 -5.11 7.88 -18.70
CA GLU A 42 -5.65 8.29 -17.39
C GLU A 42 -4.55 8.49 -16.37
N ALA A 43 -3.55 7.60 -16.32
CA ALA A 43 -2.42 7.73 -15.44
C ALA A 43 -1.56 8.96 -15.76
N GLU A 44 -1.31 9.23 -17.05
CA GLU A 44 -0.61 10.43 -17.51
C GLU A 44 -1.40 11.70 -17.22
N LYS A 45 -2.73 11.68 -17.41
CA LYS A 45 -3.61 12.78 -17.04
C LYS A 45 -3.55 13.08 -15.55
N LEU A 46 -3.58 12.02 -14.71
CA LEU A 46 -3.44 12.15 -13.27
C LEU A 46 -2.08 12.74 -12.90
N ALA A 47 -0.98 12.23 -13.46
CA ALA A 47 0.36 12.76 -13.22
C ALA A 47 0.44 14.26 -13.53
N LYS A 48 -0.07 14.67 -14.69
CA LYS A 48 -0.12 16.10 -15.10
C LYS A 48 -0.96 16.96 -14.16
N SER A 49 -2.07 16.42 -13.65
CA SER A 49 -2.96 17.15 -12.72
C SER A 49 -2.35 17.33 -11.32
N ILE A 50 -1.50 16.38 -10.89
CA ILE A 50 -0.83 16.44 -9.58
C ILE A 50 0.36 17.42 -9.62
N GLY A 51 1.14 17.40 -10.68
CA GLY A 51 2.25 18.35 -10.85
C GLY A 51 3.41 17.82 -11.70
N PRO A 52 4.37 18.69 -12.04
CA PRO A 52 5.45 18.37 -12.99
C PRO A 52 6.48 17.37 -12.45
N THR A 53 6.49 17.11 -11.14
CA THR A 53 7.40 16.15 -10.51
C THR A 53 6.79 14.75 -10.36
N ALA A 54 5.56 14.53 -10.84
CA ALA A 54 4.89 13.23 -10.86
C ALA A 54 5.07 12.55 -12.23
N THR A 55 5.47 11.28 -12.21
CA THR A 55 5.62 10.42 -13.41
C THR A 55 4.86 9.12 -13.21
N ALA A 56 4.06 8.72 -14.18
CA ALA A 56 3.33 7.45 -14.15
C ALA A 56 4.08 6.38 -14.95
N LEU A 57 4.19 5.17 -14.40
CA LEU A 57 4.77 3.99 -15.05
C LEU A 57 3.82 2.79 -14.94
N ALA A 58 3.76 2.00 -16.00
CA ALA A 58 3.06 0.73 -15.98
C ALA A 58 3.85 -0.33 -15.18
N ILE A 59 3.14 -1.20 -14.45
CA ILE A 59 3.75 -2.33 -13.73
C ILE A 59 2.77 -3.52 -13.69
N ASP A 60 3.32 -4.71 -13.81
CA ASP A 60 2.65 -5.96 -13.44
C ASP A 60 3.30 -6.50 -12.16
N MET A 61 2.57 -6.46 -11.05
CA MET A 61 3.06 -6.92 -9.74
C MET A 61 3.23 -8.45 -9.66
N GLY A 62 2.62 -9.21 -10.55
CA GLY A 62 2.81 -10.66 -10.67
C GLY A 62 4.09 -11.03 -11.46
N ASN A 63 4.72 -10.08 -12.14
CA ASN A 63 5.87 -10.31 -13.00
C ASN A 63 7.16 -9.65 -12.46
N PRO A 64 8.13 -10.43 -11.96
CA PRO A 64 9.38 -9.88 -11.43
C PRO A 64 10.20 -9.06 -12.44
N ASP A 65 10.14 -9.37 -13.75
CA ASP A 65 10.84 -8.60 -14.77
C ASP A 65 10.18 -7.23 -14.98
N SER A 66 8.85 -7.17 -14.96
CA SER A 66 8.11 -5.90 -14.98
C SER A 66 8.43 -5.03 -13.77
N ILE A 67 8.56 -5.65 -12.59
CA ILE A 67 8.93 -4.95 -11.34
C ILE A 67 10.34 -4.35 -11.47
N ARG A 68 11.32 -5.12 -11.94
CA ARG A 68 12.69 -4.63 -12.13
C ARG A 68 12.75 -3.50 -13.14
N ALA A 69 12.12 -3.67 -14.30
CA ALA A 69 12.07 -2.66 -15.35
C ALA A 69 11.44 -1.34 -14.88
N ALA A 70 10.37 -1.40 -14.05
CA ALA A 70 9.74 -0.21 -13.50
C ALA A 70 10.67 0.53 -12.52
N LEU A 71 11.40 -0.18 -11.66
CA LEU A 71 12.39 0.43 -10.75
C LEU A 71 13.56 1.04 -11.52
N GLU A 72 14.12 0.33 -12.50
CA GLU A 72 15.21 0.83 -13.37
C GLU A 72 14.78 2.10 -14.11
N LYS A 73 13.58 2.07 -14.70
CA LYS A 73 13.03 3.24 -15.39
C LYS A 73 12.81 4.42 -14.45
N SER A 74 12.41 4.16 -13.23
CA SER A 74 12.28 5.20 -12.20
C SER A 74 13.64 5.80 -11.82
N VAL A 75 14.68 4.97 -11.74
CA VAL A 75 16.06 5.46 -11.51
C VAL A 75 16.55 6.31 -12.70
N GLU A 76 16.25 5.93 -13.93
CA GLU A 76 16.57 6.76 -15.11
C GLU A 76 15.92 8.15 -15.02
N VAL A 77 14.66 8.23 -14.54
CA VAL A 77 13.91 9.49 -14.44
C VAL A 77 14.37 10.34 -13.25
N MET A 78 14.63 9.73 -12.11
CA MET A 78 14.87 10.46 -10.84
C MET A 78 16.33 10.44 -10.38
N GLY A 79 17.16 9.54 -10.90
CA GLY A 79 18.55 9.34 -10.51
C GLY A 79 18.74 8.31 -9.37
N SER A 80 17.79 8.19 -8.46
CA SER A 80 17.78 7.23 -7.35
C SER A 80 16.35 7.02 -6.85
N ILE A 81 16.16 6.06 -5.96
CA ILE A 81 14.91 5.91 -5.20
C ILE A 81 15.26 5.98 -3.71
N ASP A 82 14.72 6.96 -3.00
CA ASP A 82 14.96 7.16 -1.57
C ASP A 82 13.91 6.45 -0.72
N THR A 83 12.67 6.40 -1.21
CA THR A 83 11.55 5.75 -0.53
C THR A 83 10.75 4.93 -1.52
N LEU A 84 10.51 3.66 -1.17
CA LEU A 84 9.50 2.81 -1.80
C LEU A 84 8.26 2.76 -0.92
N VAL A 85 7.11 3.13 -1.48
CA VAL A 85 5.78 2.95 -0.89
C VAL A 85 5.05 1.87 -1.67
N ASN A 86 4.92 0.69 -1.08
CA ASN A 86 4.34 -0.47 -1.74
C ASN A 86 2.83 -0.57 -1.43
N ALA A 87 2.02 0.23 -2.15
CA ALA A 87 0.57 0.33 -1.95
C ALA A 87 -0.26 -0.41 -3.02
N ALA A 88 0.36 -1.07 -3.98
CA ALA A 88 -0.35 -1.89 -4.96
C ALA A 88 -0.99 -3.11 -4.28
N ALA A 89 -2.28 -3.30 -4.48
CA ALA A 89 -3.01 -4.48 -4.02
C ALA A 89 -4.32 -4.63 -4.78
N VAL A 90 -4.86 -5.84 -4.77
CA VAL A 90 -6.25 -6.13 -5.13
C VAL A 90 -7.02 -6.53 -3.89
N GLY A 91 -8.27 -6.12 -3.80
CA GLY A 91 -9.20 -6.53 -2.75
C GLY A 91 -10.25 -7.52 -3.26
N SER A 92 -11.11 -7.99 -2.36
CA SER A 92 -12.08 -9.05 -2.61
C SER A 92 -13.05 -8.79 -3.77
N ALA A 93 -13.33 -7.53 -4.13
CA ALA A 93 -14.14 -7.19 -5.29
C ALA A 93 -13.27 -6.88 -6.53
N THR A 94 -12.14 -6.22 -6.34
CA THR A 94 -11.31 -5.78 -7.48
C THR A 94 -10.54 -6.93 -8.14
N VAL A 95 -10.29 -8.02 -7.44
CA VAL A 95 -9.67 -9.23 -8.01
C VAL A 95 -10.54 -9.90 -9.08
N ASN A 96 -11.87 -9.69 -9.06
CA ASN A 96 -12.80 -10.24 -10.05
C ASN A 96 -12.47 -9.84 -11.49
N SER A 97 -11.78 -8.74 -11.70
CA SER A 97 -11.37 -8.31 -13.03
C SER A 97 -10.11 -9.02 -13.55
N TYR A 98 -9.44 -9.82 -12.73
CA TYR A 98 -8.30 -10.65 -13.15
C TYR A 98 -8.71 -12.10 -13.47
N ALA A 99 -9.74 -12.61 -12.81
CA ALA A 99 -10.24 -13.95 -13.04
C ALA A 99 -11.72 -14.05 -12.67
N THR A 100 -12.48 -14.91 -13.35
CA THR A 100 -13.87 -15.23 -13.02
C THR A 100 -13.96 -16.38 -12.02
N ASP A 101 -13.03 -17.33 -12.10
CA ASP A 101 -12.95 -18.47 -11.20
C ASP A 101 -12.40 -18.04 -9.83
N LYS A 102 -13.02 -18.57 -8.75
CA LYS A 102 -12.70 -18.17 -7.38
C LYS A 102 -11.28 -18.60 -6.95
N ASP A 103 -10.87 -19.79 -7.35
CA ASP A 103 -9.53 -20.29 -6.98
C ASP A 103 -8.43 -19.51 -7.71
N LEU A 104 -8.67 -19.16 -9.00
CA LEU A 104 -7.78 -18.27 -9.74
C LEU A 104 -7.75 -16.86 -9.16
N GLN A 105 -8.86 -16.36 -8.65
CA GLN A 105 -8.88 -15.07 -7.93
C GLN A 105 -8.04 -15.12 -6.67
N ASP A 106 -8.13 -16.22 -5.89
CA ASP A 106 -7.34 -16.38 -4.66
C ASP A 106 -5.84 -16.47 -4.98
N LEU A 107 -5.47 -17.20 -6.04
CA LEU A 107 -4.09 -17.24 -6.53
C LEU A 107 -3.59 -15.85 -6.96
N LYS A 108 -4.39 -15.10 -7.74
CA LYS A 108 -4.05 -13.73 -8.17
C LYS A 108 -3.91 -12.77 -7.00
N MET A 109 -4.71 -12.93 -5.97
CA MET A 109 -4.60 -12.11 -4.76
C MET A 109 -3.28 -12.37 -4.03
N MET A 110 -2.87 -13.64 -3.87
CA MET A 110 -1.57 -14.01 -3.31
C MET A 110 -0.42 -13.55 -4.20
N GLU A 111 -0.55 -13.70 -5.52
CA GLU A 111 0.46 -13.27 -6.50
C GLU A 111 0.70 -11.76 -6.44
N ILE A 112 -0.34 -10.94 -6.49
CA ILE A 112 -0.21 -9.48 -6.52
C ILE A 112 0.14 -8.93 -5.13
N ASN A 113 -0.62 -9.32 -4.09
CA ASN A 113 -0.51 -8.69 -2.78
C ASN A 113 0.68 -9.19 -1.96
N ALA A 114 1.03 -10.49 -2.04
CA ALA A 114 2.10 -11.10 -1.25
C ALA A 114 3.38 -11.28 -2.06
N PHE A 115 3.32 -12.02 -3.17
CA PHE A 115 4.50 -12.28 -3.99
C PHE A 115 5.03 -11.01 -4.66
N GLY A 116 4.17 -10.16 -5.19
CA GLY A 116 4.54 -8.85 -5.74
C GLY A 116 5.22 -7.96 -4.71
N ALA A 117 4.67 -7.93 -3.47
CA ALA A 117 5.27 -7.19 -2.36
C ALA A 117 6.67 -7.72 -2.00
N LEU A 118 6.85 -9.05 -1.98
CA LEU A 118 8.16 -9.67 -1.78
C LEU A 118 9.13 -9.22 -2.88
N LYS A 119 8.76 -9.39 -4.16
CA LYS A 119 9.68 -9.15 -5.28
C LYS A 119 10.10 -7.69 -5.42
N ILE A 120 9.19 -6.75 -5.21
CA ILE A 120 9.56 -5.33 -5.27
C ILE A 120 10.41 -4.90 -4.07
N SER A 121 10.17 -5.48 -2.88
CA SER A 121 10.98 -5.23 -1.70
C SER A 121 12.41 -5.73 -1.89
N GLU A 122 12.59 -6.97 -2.35
CA GLU A 122 13.90 -7.55 -2.68
C GLU A 122 14.65 -6.70 -3.72
N ALA A 123 13.98 -6.31 -4.80
CA ALA A 123 14.58 -5.50 -5.86
C ALA A 123 14.99 -4.10 -5.36
N PHE A 124 14.17 -3.46 -4.51
CA PHE A 124 14.51 -2.18 -3.89
C PHE A 124 15.70 -2.30 -2.93
N ILE A 125 15.76 -3.35 -2.12
CA ILE A 125 16.87 -3.60 -1.20
C ILE A 125 18.16 -3.83 -1.99
N GLU A 126 18.13 -4.68 -3.02
CA GLU A 126 19.29 -4.94 -3.88
C GLU A 126 19.79 -3.65 -4.56
N LEU A 127 18.87 -2.82 -5.09
CA LEU A 127 19.20 -1.53 -5.70
C LEU A 127 19.93 -0.58 -4.71
N ASN A 128 19.61 -0.67 -3.43
CA ASN A 128 20.09 0.26 -2.40
C ASN A 128 21.10 -0.35 -1.40
N LYS A 129 21.54 -1.59 -1.59
CA LYS A 129 22.40 -2.33 -0.63
C LYS A 129 23.70 -1.60 -0.24
N ASN A 130 24.25 -0.78 -1.14
CA ASN A 130 25.47 0.00 -0.92
C ASN A 130 25.17 1.48 -0.61
N SER A 131 23.92 1.84 -0.31
CA SER A 131 23.56 3.23 -0.01
C SER A 131 24.25 3.73 1.26
N THR A 132 24.82 4.92 1.20
CA THR A 132 25.38 5.62 2.37
C THR A 132 24.36 6.52 3.07
N VAL A 133 23.16 6.65 2.48
CA VAL A 133 22.03 7.41 3.05
C VAL A 133 20.87 6.48 3.34
N VAL A 134 20.11 6.81 4.38
CA VAL A 134 18.98 5.98 4.80
C VAL A 134 17.90 5.97 3.74
N LYS A 135 17.47 4.77 3.36
CA LYS A 135 16.36 4.48 2.44
C LYS A 135 15.17 3.93 3.21
N LYS A 136 13.98 4.13 2.70
CA LYS A 136 12.74 3.75 3.38
C LYS A 136 11.91 2.82 2.50
N LEU A 137 11.52 1.69 3.08
CA LEU A 137 10.58 0.73 2.49
C LEU A 137 9.32 0.69 3.35
N ILE A 138 8.20 1.12 2.79
CA ILE A 138 6.91 1.21 3.48
C ILE A 138 5.92 0.29 2.78
N ASN A 139 5.58 -0.81 3.42
CA ASN A 139 4.61 -1.79 2.94
C ASN A 139 3.19 -1.48 3.46
N PHE A 140 2.19 -1.99 2.75
CA PHE A 140 0.80 -1.95 3.20
C PHE A 140 0.26 -3.34 3.51
N SER A 141 0.08 -3.60 4.80
CA SER A 141 -0.71 -4.71 5.33
C SER A 141 -2.19 -4.31 5.44
N SER A 142 -2.88 -4.81 6.42
CA SER A 142 -4.27 -4.48 6.78
C SER A 142 -4.51 -4.84 8.25
N VAL A 143 -5.45 -4.17 8.88
CA VAL A 143 -5.93 -4.59 10.22
C VAL A 143 -6.40 -6.06 10.20
N GLY A 144 -6.99 -6.55 9.10
CA GLY A 144 -7.34 -7.95 8.87
C GLY A 144 -6.15 -8.86 8.51
N GLY A 145 -4.95 -8.33 8.41
CA GLY A 145 -3.70 -9.06 8.13
C GLY A 145 -2.93 -9.46 9.39
N GLY A 146 -3.64 -9.85 10.45
CA GLY A 146 -3.04 -10.40 11.67
C GLY A 146 -3.26 -9.58 12.95
N PHE A 147 -3.91 -8.40 12.89
CA PHE A 147 -4.32 -7.68 14.08
C PHE A 147 -5.71 -8.12 14.56
N GLN A 148 -6.66 -8.27 13.63
CA GLN A 148 -8.03 -8.63 13.95
C GLN A 148 -8.57 -9.64 12.92
N ALA A 149 -9.35 -10.61 13.39
CA ALA A 149 -10.13 -11.50 12.53
C ALA A 149 -11.53 -10.93 12.32
N PHE A 150 -11.98 -10.91 11.06
CA PHE A 150 -13.33 -10.47 10.72
C PHE A 150 -14.10 -11.64 10.11
N PRO A 151 -15.30 -11.99 10.64
CA PRO A 151 -16.16 -12.98 10.01
C PRO A 151 -16.46 -12.59 8.55
N ASN A 152 -16.46 -13.60 7.66
CA ASN A 152 -16.69 -13.41 6.22
C ASN A 152 -15.65 -12.57 5.46
N PHE A 153 -14.52 -12.22 6.09
CA PHE A 153 -13.39 -11.64 5.39
C PHE A 153 -12.75 -12.69 4.47
N ARG A 154 -12.42 -12.33 3.24
CA ARG A 154 -11.85 -13.28 2.27
C ARG A 154 -10.50 -13.80 2.79
N LEU A 155 -10.36 -15.12 2.91
CA LEU A 155 -9.17 -15.75 3.49
C LEU A 155 -7.88 -15.37 2.75
N SER A 156 -7.89 -15.42 1.41
CA SER A 156 -6.72 -15.04 0.61
C SER A 156 -6.32 -13.57 0.76
N ASP A 157 -7.29 -12.67 1.00
CA ASP A 157 -7.00 -11.25 1.30
C ASP A 157 -6.27 -11.15 2.65
N GLY A 158 -6.84 -11.70 3.72
CA GLY A 158 -6.23 -11.72 5.05
C GLY A 158 -4.86 -12.39 5.06
N MET A 159 -4.72 -13.56 4.42
CA MET A 159 -3.45 -14.28 4.29
C MET A 159 -2.40 -13.45 3.57
N SER A 160 -2.75 -12.81 2.45
CA SER A 160 -1.82 -11.97 1.68
C SER A 160 -1.30 -10.79 2.51
N LYS A 161 -2.16 -10.18 3.32
CA LYS A 161 -1.80 -9.05 4.18
C LYS A 161 -1.02 -9.48 5.43
N ALA A 162 -1.29 -10.66 5.97
CA ALA A 162 -0.48 -11.27 7.02
C ALA A 162 0.94 -11.60 6.52
N ALA A 163 1.05 -12.10 5.28
CA ALA A 163 2.35 -12.33 4.63
C ALA A 163 3.18 -11.03 4.52
N VAL A 164 2.55 -9.90 4.18
CA VAL A 164 3.24 -8.59 4.14
C VAL A 164 3.70 -8.15 5.53
N SER A 165 2.91 -8.40 6.57
CA SER A 165 3.32 -8.11 7.96
C SER A 165 4.53 -8.95 8.39
N PHE A 166 4.55 -10.24 8.03
CA PHE A 166 5.71 -11.10 8.25
C PHE A 166 6.93 -10.64 7.46
N LEU A 167 6.76 -10.42 6.15
CA LEU A 167 7.80 -9.94 5.24
C LEU A 167 8.49 -8.68 5.79
N THR A 168 7.71 -7.72 6.27
CA THR A 168 8.24 -6.47 6.83
C THR A 168 9.17 -6.72 8.01
N ARG A 169 8.76 -7.57 8.96
CA ARG A 169 9.59 -7.91 10.12
C ARG A 169 10.83 -8.71 9.73
N GLN A 170 10.69 -9.64 8.80
CA GLN A 170 11.81 -10.44 8.30
C GLN A 170 12.85 -9.57 7.60
N LEU A 171 12.41 -8.71 6.66
CA LEU A 171 13.32 -7.81 5.96
C LEU A 171 13.97 -6.79 6.90
N ALA A 172 13.27 -6.33 7.94
CA ALA A 172 13.86 -5.47 8.94
C ALA A 172 14.98 -6.19 9.72
N ALA A 173 14.75 -7.43 10.14
CA ALA A 173 15.77 -8.22 10.84
C ALA A 173 17.03 -8.45 9.97
N GLU A 174 16.85 -8.69 8.67
CA GLU A 174 17.95 -8.86 7.71
C GLU A 174 18.71 -7.56 7.41
N ASN A 175 18.05 -6.41 7.60
CA ASN A 175 18.60 -5.09 7.28
C ASN A 175 18.98 -4.25 8.51
N VAL A 176 19.05 -4.84 9.70
CA VAL A 176 19.33 -4.14 10.97
C VAL A 176 20.66 -3.40 10.98
N HIS A 177 21.62 -3.79 10.16
CA HIS A 177 22.94 -3.15 10.01
C HIS A 177 23.10 -2.38 8.69
N SER A 178 22.04 -2.28 7.88
CA SER A 178 22.05 -1.55 6.61
C SER A 178 21.47 -0.13 6.78
N ASN A 179 21.57 0.67 5.73
CA ASN A 179 20.89 1.96 5.66
C ASN A 179 19.49 1.84 5.02
N ILE A 180 18.76 0.77 5.32
CA ILE A 180 17.40 0.55 4.82
C ILE A 180 16.46 0.33 5.99
N ASP A 181 15.54 1.26 6.19
CA ASP A 181 14.46 1.10 7.18
C ASP A 181 13.22 0.49 6.52
N VAL A 182 12.63 -0.50 7.17
CA VAL A 182 11.46 -1.22 6.67
C VAL A 182 10.30 -1.08 7.65
N PHE A 183 9.11 -0.74 7.15
CA PHE A 183 7.90 -0.56 7.93
C PHE A 183 6.70 -1.18 7.22
N ALA A 184 5.65 -1.48 7.95
CA ALA A 184 4.33 -1.69 7.38
C ALA A 184 3.28 -0.83 8.08
N ILE A 185 2.30 -0.37 7.31
CA ILE A 185 1.07 0.23 7.81
C ILE A 185 -0.04 -0.79 7.64
N ALA A 186 -0.88 -0.95 8.65
CA ALA A 186 -2.07 -1.78 8.64
C ALA A 186 -3.32 -0.90 8.77
N PRO A 187 -3.87 -0.38 7.67
CA PRO A 187 -5.06 0.47 7.70
C PRO A 187 -6.29 -0.32 8.15
N GLY A 188 -7.23 0.41 8.78
CA GLY A 188 -8.60 -0.04 8.99
C GLY A 188 -9.52 0.29 7.81
N ALA A 189 -10.80 0.50 8.11
CA ALA A 189 -11.82 0.88 7.12
C ALA A 189 -11.52 2.27 6.54
N THR A 190 -10.88 2.30 5.38
CA THR A 190 -10.43 3.52 4.71
C THR A 190 -11.33 3.84 3.51
N ASN A 191 -11.72 5.11 3.36
CA ASN A 191 -12.60 5.62 2.30
C ASN A 191 -11.90 5.58 0.93
N THR A 192 -11.87 4.42 0.31
CA THR A 192 -11.24 4.16 -0.98
C THR A 192 -12.20 3.45 -1.92
N GLY A 193 -11.98 3.57 -3.23
CA GLY A 193 -12.75 2.82 -4.23
C GLY A 193 -12.73 1.31 -4.00
N MET A 194 -11.63 0.76 -3.51
CA MET A 194 -11.51 -0.66 -3.15
C MET A 194 -12.45 -1.02 -1.98
N PHE A 195 -12.49 -0.22 -0.92
CA PHE A 195 -13.36 -0.47 0.24
C PHE A 195 -14.83 -0.25 -0.11
N GLN A 196 -15.13 0.78 -0.91
CA GLN A 196 -16.47 0.99 -1.46
C GLN A 196 -16.95 -0.25 -2.22
N ALA A 197 -16.18 -0.73 -3.19
CA ALA A 197 -16.54 -1.88 -4.03
C ALA A 197 -16.63 -3.21 -3.22
N SER A 198 -15.71 -3.42 -2.29
CA SER A 198 -15.63 -4.68 -1.54
C SER A 198 -16.66 -4.78 -0.41
N THR A 199 -17.07 -3.65 0.15
CA THR A 199 -17.89 -3.59 1.39
C THR A 199 -19.13 -2.73 1.22
N LEU A 200 -18.99 -1.42 1.03
CA LEU A 200 -20.10 -0.49 1.17
C LEU A 200 -21.13 -0.60 0.03
N ASN A 201 -20.70 -0.83 -1.21
CA ASN A 201 -21.63 -0.93 -2.35
C ASN A 201 -22.52 -2.18 -2.33
N LYS A 202 -22.28 -3.10 -1.38
CA LYS A 202 -23.12 -4.28 -1.15
C LYS A 202 -24.24 -4.02 -0.14
N MET A 203 -24.26 -2.86 0.48
CA MET A 203 -25.17 -2.45 1.54
C MET A 203 -26.19 -1.43 1.03
N SER A 204 -27.39 -1.44 1.59
CA SER A 204 -28.35 -0.34 1.47
C SER A 204 -27.82 0.90 2.20
N GLU A 205 -28.37 2.07 1.92
CA GLU A 205 -27.96 3.32 2.58
C GLU A 205 -28.14 3.27 4.11
N LYS A 206 -29.19 2.60 4.58
CA LYS A 206 -29.42 2.39 6.02
C LYS A 206 -28.32 1.52 6.64
N GLU A 207 -28.00 0.39 6.02
CA GLU A 207 -26.95 -0.53 6.47
C GLU A 207 -25.57 0.14 6.45
N LYS A 208 -25.26 0.98 5.43
CA LYS A 208 -24.02 1.78 5.40
C LYS A 208 -23.93 2.71 6.57
N GLY A 209 -25.02 3.43 6.87
CA GLY A 209 -25.09 4.34 8.00
C GLY A 209 -24.83 3.62 9.33
N GLU A 210 -25.50 2.50 9.57
CA GLU A 210 -25.31 1.66 10.75
C GLU A 210 -23.90 1.08 10.82
N PHE A 211 -23.36 0.59 9.70
CA PHE A 211 -21.98 0.10 9.60
C PHE A 211 -20.97 1.17 10.00
N ILE A 212 -21.10 2.39 9.45
CA ILE A 212 -20.17 3.49 9.71
C ILE A 212 -20.27 3.93 11.19
N LEU A 213 -21.47 4.00 11.75
CA LEU A 213 -21.66 4.34 13.17
C LEU A 213 -21.03 3.33 14.13
N ASN A 214 -20.93 2.07 13.72
CA ASN A 214 -20.27 1.02 14.49
C ASN A 214 -18.74 0.98 14.31
N LEU A 215 -18.16 1.74 13.37
CA LEU A 215 -16.71 1.85 13.25
C LEU A 215 -16.13 2.67 14.42
N PRO A 216 -14.85 2.47 14.77
CA PRO A 216 -14.17 3.37 15.70
C PRO A 216 -14.28 4.82 15.25
N LYS A 217 -14.59 5.74 16.17
CA LYS A 217 -14.83 7.17 15.88
C LYS A 217 -16.01 7.45 14.95
N ALA A 218 -16.89 6.44 14.70
CA ALA A 218 -18.08 6.53 13.85
C ALA A 218 -17.83 7.13 12.46
N ARG A 219 -16.70 6.81 11.86
CA ARG A 219 -16.32 7.27 10.51
C ARG A 219 -15.32 6.35 9.83
N LEU A 220 -15.16 6.52 8.53
CA LEU A 220 -14.07 5.96 7.78
C LEU A 220 -12.78 6.75 8.04
N ILE A 221 -11.65 6.10 7.78
CA ILE A 221 -10.34 6.77 7.69
C ILE A 221 -10.26 7.41 6.30
N GLU A 222 -9.83 8.65 6.23
CA GLU A 222 -9.57 9.25 4.91
C GLU A 222 -8.19 8.85 4.39
N PRO A 223 -8.03 8.64 3.08
CA PRO A 223 -6.75 8.27 2.48
C PRO A 223 -5.60 9.21 2.85
N GLU A 224 -5.91 10.50 3.01
CA GLU A 224 -4.97 11.55 3.41
C GLU A 224 -4.40 11.34 4.81
N GLU A 225 -5.17 10.77 5.74
CA GLU A 225 -4.70 10.45 7.09
C GLU A 225 -3.65 9.33 7.05
N ILE A 226 -3.86 8.34 6.18
CA ILE A 226 -2.86 7.28 5.97
C ILE A 226 -1.63 7.84 5.25
N ALA A 227 -1.81 8.73 4.29
CA ALA A 227 -0.70 9.37 3.58
C ALA A 227 0.14 10.26 4.53
N ASP A 228 -0.44 10.90 5.55
CA ASP A 228 0.32 11.63 6.58
C ASP A 228 1.26 10.71 7.35
N LEU A 229 0.81 9.49 7.70
CA LEU A 229 1.68 8.49 8.33
C LEU A 229 2.79 8.03 7.37
N VAL A 230 2.50 7.85 6.08
CA VAL A 230 3.51 7.53 5.06
C VAL A 230 4.58 8.62 4.99
N ILE A 231 4.18 9.89 4.96
CA ILE A 231 5.10 11.04 4.96
C ILE A 231 6.00 11.02 6.20
N PHE A 232 5.45 10.76 7.39
CA PHE A 232 6.22 10.63 8.62
C PHE A 232 7.22 9.46 8.54
N LEU A 233 6.80 8.29 8.07
CA LEU A 233 7.67 7.12 7.92
C LEU A 233 8.77 7.33 6.87
N ALA A 234 8.52 8.11 5.84
CA ALA A 234 9.53 8.51 4.85
C ALA A 234 10.54 9.53 5.38
N ALA A 235 10.33 10.12 6.55
CA ALA A 235 11.25 11.07 7.16
C ALA A 235 12.40 10.36 7.90
N LYS A 236 13.54 11.06 8.07
CA LYS A 236 14.68 10.54 8.84
C LYS A 236 14.33 10.22 10.29
N ALA A 237 13.39 10.96 10.87
CA ALA A 237 12.96 10.79 12.26
C ALA A 237 12.30 9.45 12.58
N SER A 238 11.87 8.68 11.58
CA SER A 238 11.15 7.41 11.76
C SER A 238 12.05 6.19 11.98
N THR A 239 13.37 6.29 11.84
CA THR A 239 14.30 5.15 11.87
C THR A 239 14.14 4.26 13.11
N TYR A 240 13.81 4.83 14.27
CA TYR A 240 13.56 4.06 15.51
C TYR A 240 12.34 3.12 15.44
N LEU A 241 11.48 3.26 14.43
CA LEU A 241 10.35 2.37 14.16
C LEU A 241 10.70 1.23 13.18
N HIS A 242 11.96 1.07 12.80
CA HIS A 242 12.39 0.00 11.91
C HIS A 242 11.83 -1.37 12.35
N GLY A 243 11.18 -2.09 11.43
CA GLY A 243 10.49 -3.36 11.70
C GLY A 243 9.06 -3.25 12.23
N ALA A 244 8.57 -2.03 12.51
CA ALA A 244 7.22 -1.86 13.01
C ALA A 244 6.15 -2.20 11.95
N VAL A 245 5.11 -2.91 12.39
CA VAL A 245 3.84 -3.04 11.69
C VAL A 245 2.83 -2.20 12.48
N ILE A 246 2.45 -1.06 11.93
CA ILE A 246 1.71 -0.01 12.63
C ILE A 246 0.22 -0.18 12.39
N ASP A 247 -0.54 -0.41 13.46
CA ASP A 247 -2.01 -0.40 13.42
C ASP A 247 -2.51 1.04 13.19
N ALA A 248 -2.95 1.33 11.97
CA ALA A 248 -3.53 2.60 11.56
C ALA A 248 -5.05 2.45 11.35
N SER A 249 -5.74 1.84 12.32
CA SER A 249 -7.16 1.46 12.21
C SER A 249 -8.10 2.25 13.11
N MET A 250 -7.63 3.32 13.74
CA MET A 250 -8.38 4.09 14.77
C MET A 250 -8.82 3.23 15.96
N GLY A 251 -8.12 2.12 16.25
CA GLY A 251 -8.41 1.20 17.34
C GLY A 251 -9.27 -0.01 16.96
N LEU A 252 -9.61 -0.18 15.68
CA LEU A 252 -10.34 -1.37 15.21
C LEU A 252 -9.56 -2.66 15.49
N GLY A 253 -8.22 -2.64 15.34
CA GLY A 253 -7.34 -3.76 15.65
C GLY A 253 -7.22 -4.07 17.15
N SER A 254 -7.56 -3.13 18.01
CA SER A 254 -7.51 -3.28 19.48
C SER A 254 -8.87 -3.58 20.10
N ARG A 255 -9.97 -3.51 19.33
CA ARG A 255 -11.32 -3.75 19.85
C ARG A 255 -11.54 -5.23 20.12
N PRO A 256 -11.83 -5.65 21.36
CA PRO A 256 -12.01 -7.05 21.72
C PRO A 256 -13.38 -7.60 21.30
N GLY A 257 -13.68 -7.55 19.99
CA GLY A 257 -14.92 -8.11 19.44
C GLY A 257 -16.18 -7.35 19.78
N LEU A 258 -17.31 -7.82 19.22
CA LEU A 258 -18.67 -7.28 19.47
C LEU A 258 -19.28 -7.73 20.80
N ILE A 259 -18.48 -8.21 21.76
CA ILE A 259 -18.99 -8.82 23.00
C ILE A 259 -19.26 -7.79 24.10
N SER A 260 -18.83 -6.56 23.93
CA SER A 260 -19.23 -5.50 24.85
C SER A 260 -20.28 -4.60 24.20
N GLU A 261 -21.54 -5.01 24.29
CA GLU A 261 -22.61 -4.04 24.33
C GLU A 261 -22.40 -3.20 25.59
N MET A 262 -22.02 -1.96 25.44
CA MET A 262 -22.12 -0.98 26.51
C MET A 262 -23.43 -0.27 26.38
#